data_37eaf41ba2df355e13f1954c91432657
#
_entry.id   37eaf41ba2df355e13f1954c91432657
#
_cell.length_a   1.000
_cell.length_b   1.000
_cell.length_c   1.000
_cell.angle_alpha   90.00
_cell.angle_beta   90.00
_cell.angle_gamma   90.00
#
_symmetry.space_group_name_H-M   'P 1'
#
loop_
_entity.id
_entity.type
_entity.pdbx_description
1 polymer ?
#
loop_
_entity_poly.entity_id
_entity_poly.type
_entity_poly.pdbx_seq_one_letter_code
_entity_poly.pdbx_strand_id
1 'polypeptide(L)'
;MSDTHSETVVCPHCGHRMSTQVTTVIRHDDAKALEAMFKGTLNRVRCAKCGHDFLVDTTLIYRDDENPFIVYYIDIPEDADLHTYEREIDVMATEAAMRENLDRPTVRLTVSLPDFIEKISLRRLGLDDRLIEYAKHQLFSNLGDERLNSSAHRLLVDFSNKDADKLAFIVYDRETNRPISSLHVPMEEFNNLVKEFSVNDQLMNELDTLFPSCYVSVDRLFG
;
A
#
# COMPACT_ATOMS: atom_id res chain seq x y z
N MET A 1 1.76 6.34 -20.02
CA MET A 1 0.60 5.41 -20.16
C MET A 1 0.90 4.15 -19.36
N SER A 2 -0.08 3.63 -18.64
CA SER A 2 0.01 2.37 -17.89
C SER A 2 0.19 1.17 -18.82
N ASP A 3 0.83 0.10 -18.32
CA ASP A 3 1.07 -1.09 -19.14
C ASP A 3 -0.07 -2.08 -18.95
N THR A 4 -0.66 -2.49 -20.08
CA THR A 4 -1.73 -3.48 -20.13
C THR A 4 -1.35 -4.62 -21.07
N HIS A 5 -1.77 -5.82 -20.73
CA HIS A 5 -1.60 -6.98 -21.60
C HIS A 5 -2.88 -7.81 -21.67
N SER A 6 -2.98 -8.64 -22.69
CA SER A 6 -4.10 -9.57 -22.81
C SER A 6 -3.84 -10.81 -21.99
N GLU A 7 -4.76 -11.15 -21.11
CA GLU A 7 -4.66 -12.32 -20.24
C GLU A 7 -5.89 -13.22 -20.37
N THR A 8 -5.69 -14.53 -20.25
CA THR A 8 -6.80 -15.49 -20.21
C THR A 8 -7.21 -15.72 -18.77
N VAL A 9 -8.38 -15.22 -18.41
CA VAL A 9 -8.95 -15.34 -17.07
C VAL A 9 -10.08 -16.36 -17.01
N VAL A 10 -10.28 -16.93 -15.82
CA VAL A 10 -11.34 -17.91 -15.55
C VAL A 10 -12.37 -17.29 -14.63
N CYS A 11 -13.63 -17.27 -15.06
CA CYS A 11 -14.72 -16.78 -14.21
C CYS A 11 -14.87 -17.64 -12.96
N PRO A 12 -14.76 -17.08 -11.74
CA PRO A 12 -14.86 -17.85 -10.50
C PRO A 12 -16.24 -18.44 -10.25
N HIS A 13 -17.29 -17.90 -10.90
CA HIS A 13 -18.67 -18.37 -10.72
C HIS A 13 -19.02 -19.52 -11.64
N CYS A 14 -18.60 -19.53 -12.93
CA CYS A 14 -19.06 -20.50 -13.92
C CYS A 14 -17.94 -21.23 -14.67
N GLY A 15 -16.68 -21.00 -14.36
CA GLY A 15 -15.52 -21.63 -14.98
C GLY A 15 -15.27 -21.23 -16.44
N HIS A 16 -16.02 -20.26 -16.97
CA HIS A 16 -15.83 -19.80 -18.36
C HIS A 16 -14.48 -19.10 -18.53
N ARG A 17 -13.71 -19.52 -19.54
CA ARG A 17 -12.45 -18.89 -19.92
C ARG A 17 -12.70 -17.78 -20.92
N MET A 18 -12.08 -16.63 -20.70
CA MET A 18 -12.16 -15.47 -21.59
C MET A 18 -10.87 -14.69 -21.59
N SER A 19 -10.59 -14.01 -22.70
CA SER A 19 -9.46 -13.08 -22.79
C SER A 19 -9.92 -11.68 -22.39
N THR A 20 -9.11 -11.00 -21.58
CA THR A 20 -9.36 -9.63 -21.14
C THR A 20 -8.07 -8.83 -21.09
N GLN A 21 -8.20 -7.50 -21.07
CA GLN A 21 -7.07 -6.62 -20.84
C GLN A 21 -6.85 -6.45 -19.33
N VAL A 22 -5.64 -6.69 -18.87
CA VAL A 22 -5.24 -6.55 -17.47
C VAL A 22 -4.14 -5.51 -17.37
N THR A 23 -4.32 -4.54 -16.50
CA THR A 23 -3.33 -3.52 -16.16
C THR A 23 -2.45 -4.05 -15.04
N THR A 24 -1.14 -4.09 -15.25
CA THR A 24 -0.17 -4.53 -14.23
C THR A 24 0.74 -3.39 -13.77
N VAL A 25 0.99 -2.39 -14.62
CA VAL A 25 1.76 -1.21 -14.24
C VAL A 25 0.88 0.03 -14.34
N ILE A 26 0.78 0.77 -13.25
CA ILE A 26 0.05 2.03 -13.14
C ILE A 26 1.07 3.16 -13.07
N ARG A 27 1.03 4.07 -14.03
CA ARG A 27 1.93 5.25 -14.01
C ARG A 27 1.28 6.42 -13.31
N HIS A 28 2.11 7.24 -12.66
CA HIS A 28 1.66 8.42 -11.90
C HIS A 28 0.86 9.44 -12.73
N ASP A 29 1.13 9.52 -14.03
CA ASP A 29 0.49 10.42 -14.99
C ASP A 29 -0.76 9.84 -15.66
N ASP A 30 -1.09 8.56 -15.43
CA ASP A 30 -2.28 7.92 -15.99
C ASP A 30 -3.50 8.12 -15.09
N ALA A 31 -4.17 9.27 -15.28
CA ALA A 31 -5.34 9.63 -14.48
C ALA A 31 -6.48 8.59 -14.54
N LYS A 32 -6.65 7.88 -15.68
CA LYS A 32 -7.71 6.87 -15.82
C LYS A 32 -7.41 5.60 -15.01
N ALA A 33 -6.17 5.11 -15.10
CA ALA A 33 -5.75 3.94 -14.33
C ALA A 33 -5.79 4.24 -12.82
N LEU A 34 -5.32 5.42 -12.41
CA LEU A 34 -5.40 5.88 -11.01
C LEU A 34 -6.84 5.99 -10.52
N GLU A 35 -7.73 6.60 -11.30
CA GLU A 35 -9.14 6.71 -10.94
C GLU A 35 -9.80 5.33 -10.80
N ALA A 36 -9.51 4.41 -11.72
CA ALA A 36 -10.02 3.05 -11.67
C ALA A 36 -9.50 2.30 -10.44
N MET A 37 -8.22 2.48 -10.09
CA MET A 37 -7.61 1.90 -8.89
C MET A 37 -8.29 2.43 -7.62
N PHE A 38 -8.40 3.75 -7.45
CA PHE A 38 -9.02 4.35 -6.27
C PHE A 38 -10.51 4.03 -6.12
N LYS A 39 -11.22 3.77 -7.24
CA LYS A 39 -12.62 3.32 -7.24
C LYS A 39 -12.77 1.80 -7.06
N GLY A 40 -11.69 1.04 -6.97
CA GLY A 40 -11.72 -0.43 -6.90
C GLY A 40 -12.32 -1.09 -8.14
N THR A 41 -12.17 -0.45 -9.31
CA THR A 41 -12.67 -0.94 -10.60
C THR A 41 -11.54 -1.36 -11.56
N LEU A 42 -10.28 -1.12 -11.19
CA LEU A 42 -9.13 -1.57 -11.96
C LEU A 42 -9.17 -3.10 -12.08
N ASN A 43 -8.97 -3.62 -13.29
CA ASN A 43 -9.02 -5.06 -13.59
C ASN A 43 -10.36 -5.75 -13.23
N ARG A 44 -11.45 -4.98 -13.11
CA ARG A 44 -12.80 -5.54 -12.96
C ARG A 44 -13.29 -6.05 -14.30
N VAL A 45 -13.73 -7.30 -14.33
CA VAL A 45 -14.16 -8.00 -15.53
C VAL A 45 -15.57 -8.56 -15.34
N ARG A 46 -16.39 -8.44 -16.39
CA ARG A 46 -17.72 -9.05 -16.44
C ARG A 46 -17.69 -10.30 -17.30
N CYS A 47 -18.10 -11.43 -16.74
CA CYS A 47 -18.15 -12.69 -17.45
C CYS A 47 -19.17 -12.64 -18.60
N ALA A 48 -18.70 -12.90 -19.83
CA ALA A 48 -19.57 -12.91 -21.03
C ALA A 48 -20.63 -14.02 -21.00
N LYS A 49 -20.39 -15.13 -20.25
CA LYS A 49 -21.30 -16.28 -20.17
C LYS A 49 -22.39 -16.11 -19.11
N CYS A 50 -22.04 -15.68 -17.91
CA CYS A 50 -22.98 -15.64 -16.77
C CYS A 50 -23.25 -14.23 -16.21
N GLY A 51 -22.56 -13.21 -16.72
CA GLY A 51 -22.73 -11.83 -16.27
C GLY A 51 -22.12 -11.51 -14.90
N HIS A 52 -21.43 -12.47 -14.26
CA HIS A 52 -20.78 -12.25 -12.97
C HIS A 52 -19.62 -11.25 -13.09
N ASP A 53 -19.60 -10.25 -12.20
CA ASP A 53 -18.51 -9.28 -12.11
C ASP A 53 -17.48 -9.73 -11.07
N PHE A 54 -16.21 -9.70 -11.43
CA PHE A 54 -15.11 -10.07 -10.53
C PHE A 54 -13.86 -9.23 -10.82
N LEU A 55 -12.96 -9.15 -9.85
CA LEU A 55 -11.64 -8.57 -10.02
C LEU A 55 -10.67 -9.67 -10.46
N VAL A 56 -9.81 -9.35 -11.42
CA VAL A 56 -8.67 -10.20 -11.75
C VAL A 56 -7.58 -9.95 -10.72
N ASP A 57 -7.23 -10.98 -9.99
CA ASP A 57 -6.12 -10.94 -9.05
C ASP A 57 -4.81 -11.02 -9.81
N THR A 58 -3.98 -10.01 -9.65
CA THR A 58 -2.69 -9.89 -10.33
C THR A 58 -1.76 -8.98 -9.55
N THR A 59 -0.48 -9.19 -9.70
CA THR A 59 0.54 -8.25 -9.21
C THR A 59 0.32 -6.87 -9.84
N LEU A 60 0.37 -5.83 -9.01
CA LEU A 60 0.31 -4.45 -9.46
C LEU A 60 1.60 -3.71 -9.12
N ILE A 61 2.02 -2.85 -10.03
CA ILE A 61 3.16 -1.97 -9.84
C ILE A 61 2.68 -0.54 -10.08
N TYR A 62 2.86 0.32 -9.09
CA TYR A 62 2.74 1.77 -9.30
C TYR A 62 4.12 2.35 -9.51
N ARG A 63 4.25 3.26 -10.50
CA ARG A 63 5.53 3.87 -10.85
C ARG A 63 5.37 5.38 -11.05
N ASP A 64 6.19 6.14 -10.33
CA ASP A 64 6.40 7.58 -10.50
C ASP A 64 7.86 7.80 -10.91
N ASP A 65 8.06 8.19 -12.17
CA ASP A 65 9.40 8.42 -12.73
C ASP A 65 9.87 9.87 -12.53
N GLU A 66 8.94 10.80 -12.25
CA GLU A 66 9.28 12.21 -11.97
C GLU A 66 9.83 12.37 -10.56
N ASN A 67 9.23 11.64 -9.61
CA ASN A 67 9.70 11.58 -8.22
C ASN A 67 10.01 10.12 -7.89
N PRO A 68 11.20 9.60 -8.21
CA PRO A 68 11.49 8.17 -8.25
C PRO A 68 10.90 7.38 -7.09
N PHE A 69 9.74 6.74 -7.34
CA PHE A 69 8.97 5.99 -6.35
C PHE A 69 8.23 4.83 -7.01
N ILE A 70 8.40 3.63 -6.47
CA ILE A 70 7.77 2.41 -6.98
C ILE A 70 7.09 1.69 -5.83
N VAL A 71 5.84 1.27 -6.03
CA VAL A 71 5.13 0.39 -5.09
C VAL A 71 4.76 -0.90 -5.80
N TYR A 72 5.08 -2.02 -5.18
CA TYR A 72 4.66 -3.35 -5.61
C TYR A 72 3.54 -3.85 -4.70
N TYR A 73 2.47 -4.34 -5.30
CA TYR A 73 1.49 -5.19 -4.64
C TYR A 73 1.66 -6.62 -5.15
N ILE A 74 1.96 -7.52 -4.26
CA ILE A 74 2.16 -8.94 -4.54
C ILE A 74 1.34 -9.74 -3.53
N ASP A 75 0.52 -10.65 -4.02
CA ASP A 75 -0.13 -11.66 -3.17
C ASP A 75 0.92 -12.70 -2.77
N ILE A 76 1.41 -12.59 -1.54
CA ILE A 76 2.46 -13.46 -0.99
C ILE A 76 1.78 -14.53 -0.14
N PRO A 77 2.03 -15.83 -0.42
CA PRO A 77 1.52 -16.91 0.42
C PRO A 77 1.94 -16.74 1.90
N GLU A 78 1.06 -17.12 2.83
CA GLU A 78 1.30 -16.95 4.28
C GLU A 78 2.55 -17.70 4.78
N ASP A 79 2.92 -18.81 4.13
CA ASP A 79 4.09 -19.62 4.44
C ASP A 79 5.38 -19.18 3.73
N ALA A 80 5.31 -18.16 2.90
CA ALA A 80 6.45 -17.67 2.14
C ALA A 80 7.34 -16.73 2.96
N ASP A 81 8.64 -16.79 2.71
CA ASP A 81 9.61 -15.88 3.34
C ASP A 81 9.54 -14.48 2.72
N LEU A 82 8.91 -13.55 3.42
CA LEU A 82 8.78 -12.15 3.02
C LEU A 82 10.14 -11.49 2.70
N HIS A 83 11.21 -11.84 3.45
CA HIS A 83 12.54 -11.28 3.23
C HIS A 83 13.13 -11.65 1.88
N THR A 84 12.75 -12.78 1.33
CA THR A 84 13.17 -13.15 -0.03
C THR A 84 12.53 -12.22 -1.06
N TYR A 85 11.24 -11.96 -0.96
CA TYR A 85 10.55 -11.00 -1.85
C TYR A 85 11.09 -9.58 -1.72
N GLU A 86 11.38 -9.12 -0.49
CA GLU A 86 11.98 -7.80 -0.26
C GLU A 86 13.30 -7.63 -1.02
N ARG A 87 14.19 -8.61 -0.91
CA ARG A 87 15.50 -8.59 -1.60
C ARG A 87 15.35 -8.64 -3.12
N GLU A 88 14.49 -9.50 -3.63
CA GLU A 88 14.27 -9.63 -5.07
C GLU A 88 13.72 -8.33 -5.67
N ILE A 89 12.75 -7.70 -4.99
CA ILE A 89 12.16 -6.43 -5.42
C ILE A 89 13.19 -5.30 -5.40
N ASP A 90 14.01 -5.20 -4.34
CA ASP A 90 15.03 -4.16 -4.24
C ASP A 90 16.09 -4.31 -5.35
N VAL A 91 16.49 -5.54 -5.65
CA VAL A 91 17.40 -5.84 -6.76
C VAL A 91 16.76 -5.47 -8.10
N MET A 92 15.53 -5.91 -8.37
CA MET A 92 14.83 -5.60 -9.63
C MET A 92 14.65 -4.10 -9.84
N ALA A 93 14.26 -3.36 -8.81
CA ALA A 93 14.07 -1.92 -8.90
C ALA A 93 15.39 -1.18 -9.14
N THR A 94 16.48 -1.62 -8.47
CA THR A 94 17.82 -1.06 -8.64
C THR A 94 18.35 -1.32 -10.04
N GLU A 95 18.22 -2.54 -10.54
CA GLU A 95 18.63 -2.88 -11.91
C GLU A 95 17.84 -2.13 -12.99
N ALA A 96 16.52 -1.96 -12.78
CA ALA A 96 15.68 -1.21 -13.70
C ALA A 96 16.11 0.27 -13.76
N ALA A 97 16.35 0.90 -12.60
CA ALA A 97 16.86 2.27 -12.54
C ALA A 97 18.21 2.43 -13.23
N MET A 98 19.15 1.49 -13.02
CA MET A 98 20.46 1.50 -13.68
C MET A 98 20.35 1.37 -15.20
N ARG A 99 19.49 0.49 -15.71
CA ARG A 99 19.26 0.30 -17.17
C ARG A 99 18.70 1.56 -17.83
N GLU A 100 17.82 2.27 -17.12
CA GLU A 100 17.17 3.49 -17.61
C GLU A 100 17.97 4.76 -17.29
N ASN A 101 19.12 4.63 -16.64
CA ASN A 101 19.97 5.73 -16.16
C ASN A 101 19.20 6.75 -15.30
N LEU A 102 18.36 6.23 -14.41
CA LEU A 102 17.57 6.97 -13.44
C LEU A 102 18.18 6.88 -12.05
N ASP A 103 17.81 7.83 -11.17
CA ASP A 103 18.13 7.73 -9.76
C ASP A 103 17.45 6.51 -9.13
N ARG A 104 18.09 5.96 -8.09
CA ARG A 104 17.52 4.82 -7.35
C ARG A 104 16.18 5.24 -6.73
N PRO A 105 15.08 4.59 -7.09
CA PRO A 105 13.76 4.95 -6.56
C PRO A 105 13.62 4.56 -5.10
N THR A 106 12.75 5.26 -4.39
CA THR A 106 12.18 4.73 -3.15
C THR A 106 11.22 3.59 -3.50
N VAL A 107 11.48 2.42 -2.95
CA VAL A 107 10.70 1.20 -3.24
C VAL A 107 9.83 0.85 -2.05
N ARG A 108 8.60 0.38 -2.34
CA ARG A 108 7.68 -0.18 -1.34
C ARG A 108 7.14 -1.51 -1.83
N LEU A 109 7.07 -2.47 -0.92
CA LEU A 109 6.36 -3.74 -1.06
C LEU A 109 5.10 -3.69 -0.21
N THR A 110 3.98 -4.12 -0.77
CA THR A 110 2.72 -4.31 -0.05
C THR A 110 2.13 -5.68 -0.36
N VAL A 111 1.52 -6.29 0.63
CA VAL A 111 0.89 -7.64 0.53
C VAL A 111 -0.63 -7.54 0.49
N SER A 112 -1.17 -6.33 0.49
CA SER A 112 -2.60 -6.10 0.35
C SER A 112 -2.88 -4.90 -0.54
N LEU A 113 -3.99 -4.95 -1.27
CA LEU A 113 -4.42 -3.85 -2.13
C LEU A 113 -4.75 -2.55 -1.35
N PRO A 114 -5.38 -2.59 -0.16
CA PRO A 114 -5.55 -1.39 0.65
C PRO A 114 -4.24 -0.71 1.05
N ASP A 115 -3.21 -1.47 1.44
CA ASP A 115 -1.89 -0.92 1.79
C ASP A 115 -1.22 -0.33 0.55
N PHE A 116 -1.34 -0.98 -0.62
CA PHE A 116 -0.87 -0.46 -1.90
C PHE A 116 -1.46 0.93 -2.20
N ILE A 117 -2.77 1.06 -2.07
CA ILE A 117 -3.48 2.32 -2.28
C ILE A 117 -3.05 3.37 -1.24
N GLU A 118 -2.87 2.97 0.01
CA GLU A 118 -2.43 3.86 1.09
C GLU A 118 -1.03 4.42 0.79
N LYS A 119 -0.03 3.58 0.44
CA LYS A 119 1.33 4.04 0.12
C LYS A 119 1.35 5.06 -1.02
N ILE A 120 0.60 4.81 -2.08
CA ILE A 120 0.47 5.73 -3.20
C ILE A 120 -0.17 7.05 -2.77
N SER A 121 -1.23 6.99 -1.96
CA SER A 121 -1.95 8.17 -1.47
C SER A 121 -1.08 9.03 -0.57
N LEU A 122 -0.33 8.41 0.37
CA LEU A 122 0.60 9.10 1.25
C LEU A 122 1.69 9.82 0.45
N ARG A 123 2.30 9.15 -0.53
CA ARG A 123 3.31 9.75 -1.41
C ARG A 123 2.77 10.96 -2.15
N ARG A 124 1.55 10.88 -2.70
CA ARG A 124 0.90 11.97 -3.42
C ARG A 124 0.58 13.18 -2.53
N LEU A 125 0.40 12.96 -1.23
CA LEU A 125 0.20 14.02 -0.22
C LEU A 125 1.51 14.53 0.38
N GLY A 126 2.67 13.99 -0.02
CA GLY A 126 3.97 14.37 0.53
C GLY A 126 4.20 13.89 1.96
N LEU A 127 3.48 12.88 2.41
CA LEU A 127 3.63 12.29 3.75
C LEU A 127 4.64 11.14 3.72
N ASP A 128 5.54 11.10 4.71
CA ASP A 128 6.45 9.98 4.91
C ASP A 128 5.66 8.79 5.49
N ASP A 129 5.57 7.71 4.72
CA ASP A 129 4.83 6.52 5.09
C ASP A 129 5.42 5.80 6.32
N ARG A 130 6.73 5.93 6.59
CA ARG A 130 7.38 5.37 7.78
C ARG A 130 6.87 6.06 9.05
N LEU A 131 6.68 7.39 9.01
CA LEU A 131 6.11 8.14 10.14
C LEU A 131 4.62 7.81 10.35
N ILE A 132 3.88 7.54 9.29
CA ILE A 132 2.50 7.04 9.40
C ILE A 132 2.47 5.66 10.06
N GLU A 133 3.33 4.72 9.64
CA GLU A 133 3.39 3.40 10.27
C GLU A 133 3.88 3.47 11.72
N TYR A 134 4.80 4.38 12.03
CA TYR A 134 5.20 4.66 13.41
C TYR A 134 4.04 5.23 14.26
N ALA A 135 3.25 6.15 13.72
CA ALA A 135 2.05 6.66 14.40
C ALA A 135 1.01 5.55 14.63
N LYS A 136 0.80 4.64 13.66
CA LYS A 136 -0.02 3.44 13.85
C LYS A 136 0.51 2.56 15.00
N HIS A 137 1.82 2.34 15.07
CA HIS A 137 2.45 1.60 16.16
C HIS A 137 2.20 2.24 17.52
N GLN A 138 2.32 3.57 17.61
CA GLN A 138 2.00 4.29 18.86
C GLN A 138 0.52 4.13 19.25
N LEU A 139 -0.41 4.15 18.29
CA LEU A 139 -1.83 3.92 18.57
C LEU A 139 -2.08 2.52 19.13
N PHE A 140 -1.50 1.47 18.54
CA PHE A 140 -1.60 0.11 19.05
C PHE A 140 -1.03 -0.01 20.47
N SER A 141 0.15 0.58 20.70
CA SER A 141 0.82 0.52 22.01
C SER A 141 0.08 1.29 23.10
N ASN A 142 -0.48 2.46 22.77
CA ASN A 142 -1.10 3.35 23.77
C ASN A 142 -2.54 2.96 24.13
N LEU A 143 -3.31 2.38 23.19
CA LEU A 143 -4.71 2.02 23.45
C LEU A 143 -4.85 0.64 24.11
N GLY A 144 -3.82 -0.21 24.00
CA GLY A 144 -3.79 -1.56 24.55
C GLY A 144 -4.73 -2.55 23.85
N ASP A 145 -4.44 -3.83 24.01
CA ASP A 145 -5.07 -4.94 23.29
C ASP A 145 -6.59 -5.07 23.48
N GLU A 146 -7.13 -4.55 24.58
CA GLU A 146 -8.57 -4.56 24.83
C GLU A 146 -9.35 -3.64 23.89
N ARG A 147 -8.71 -2.58 23.38
CA ARG A 147 -9.33 -1.58 22.52
C ARG A 147 -8.85 -1.66 21.07
N LEU A 148 -7.54 -1.94 20.90
CA LEU A 148 -6.91 -1.99 19.60
C LEU A 148 -5.82 -3.06 19.61
N ASN A 149 -6.09 -4.20 18.98
CA ASN A 149 -5.19 -5.35 18.94
C ASN A 149 -4.60 -5.51 17.52
N SER A 150 -3.28 -5.53 17.39
CA SER A 150 -2.59 -5.60 16.09
C SER A 150 -2.85 -6.89 15.32
N SER A 151 -3.11 -8.01 16.01
CA SER A 151 -3.44 -9.29 15.35
C SER A 151 -4.88 -9.35 14.84
N ALA A 152 -5.81 -8.58 15.46
CA ALA A 152 -7.23 -8.55 15.08
C ALA A 152 -7.59 -7.35 14.21
N HIS A 153 -6.84 -6.27 14.29
CA HIS A 153 -7.18 -5.00 13.66
C HIS A 153 -6.10 -4.51 12.69
N ARG A 154 -6.55 -3.84 11.63
CA ARG A 154 -5.70 -3.08 10.70
C ARG A 154 -6.08 -1.61 10.75
N LEU A 155 -5.09 -0.73 10.70
CA LEU A 155 -5.27 0.71 10.58
C LEU A 155 -4.92 1.17 9.17
N LEU A 156 -5.83 1.93 8.54
CA LEU A 156 -5.58 2.63 7.28
C LEU A 156 -5.92 4.10 7.43
N VAL A 157 -5.15 4.97 6.81
CA VAL A 157 -5.45 6.42 6.80
C VAL A 157 -6.77 6.67 6.08
N ASP A 158 -7.64 7.47 6.70
CA ASP A 158 -8.88 7.92 6.09
C ASP A 158 -8.65 9.15 5.22
N PHE A 159 -8.39 8.93 3.94
CA PHE A 159 -8.22 10.00 2.95
C PHE A 159 -9.53 10.72 2.59
N SER A 160 -10.67 10.25 3.09
CA SER A 160 -11.98 10.93 2.92
C SER A 160 -12.25 11.95 4.02
N ASN A 161 -11.47 11.92 5.10
CA ASN A 161 -11.57 12.89 6.19
C ASN A 161 -11.29 14.32 5.66
N LYS A 162 -12.25 15.21 5.93
CA LYS A 162 -12.16 16.63 5.53
C LYS A 162 -11.73 17.55 6.67
N ASP A 163 -11.59 17.01 7.88
CA ASP A 163 -11.12 17.75 9.04
C ASP A 163 -9.60 17.90 8.96
N ALA A 164 -9.13 19.08 8.56
CA ALA A 164 -7.70 19.35 8.39
C ALA A 164 -6.92 19.35 9.72
N ASP A 165 -7.62 19.44 10.86
CA ASP A 165 -7.00 19.46 12.17
C ASP A 165 -6.75 18.04 12.72
N LYS A 166 -7.11 17.00 11.95
CA LYS A 166 -7.02 15.60 12.40
C LYS A 166 -6.46 14.69 11.31
N LEU A 167 -5.48 13.89 11.67
CA LEU A 167 -5.12 12.70 10.93
C LEU A 167 -6.06 11.57 11.38
N ALA A 168 -6.89 11.09 10.48
CA ALA A 168 -7.88 10.06 10.77
C ALA A 168 -7.41 8.69 10.27
N PHE A 169 -7.71 7.66 11.05
CA PHE A 169 -7.49 6.27 10.69
C PHE A 169 -8.80 5.50 10.78
N ILE A 170 -9.07 4.65 9.79
CA ILE A 170 -10.15 3.69 9.83
C ILE A 170 -9.59 2.39 10.43
N VAL A 171 -10.28 1.85 11.43
CA VAL A 171 -9.97 0.56 12.03
C VAL A 171 -10.77 -0.51 11.28
N TYR A 172 -10.06 -1.46 10.70
CA TYR A 172 -10.66 -2.62 10.06
C TYR A 172 -10.47 -3.87 10.92
N ASP A 173 -11.49 -4.69 11.00
CA ASP A 173 -11.37 -6.06 11.49
C ASP A 173 -10.67 -6.91 10.42
N ARG A 174 -9.59 -7.63 10.80
CA ARG A 174 -8.75 -8.37 9.85
C ARG A 174 -9.44 -9.59 9.27
N GLU A 175 -10.30 -10.26 10.05
CA GLU A 175 -11.01 -11.48 9.63
C GLU A 175 -12.09 -11.15 8.59
N THR A 176 -12.91 -10.14 8.88
CA THR A 176 -14.05 -9.76 8.02
C THR A 176 -13.70 -8.73 6.96
N ASN A 177 -12.55 -8.07 7.10
CA ASN A 177 -12.10 -6.93 6.30
C ASN A 177 -13.13 -5.79 6.25
N ARG A 178 -13.86 -5.57 7.35
CA ARG A 178 -14.87 -4.52 7.47
C ARG A 178 -14.41 -3.40 8.40
N PRO A 179 -14.74 -2.14 8.07
CA PRO A 179 -14.50 -1.04 8.97
C PRO A 179 -15.40 -1.19 10.22
N ILE A 180 -14.79 -1.05 11.40
CA ILE A 180 -15.48 -1.19 12.69
C ILE A 180 -15.50 0.11 13.50
N SER A 181 -14.50 0.97 13.31
CA SER A 181 -14.41 2.26 14.02
C SER A 181 -13.43 3.20 13.29
N SER A 182 -13.28 4.40 13.83
CA SER A 182 -12.25 5.35 13.42
C SER A 182 -11.50 5.90 14.61
N LEU A 183 -10.22 6.20 14.41
CA LEU A 183 -9.35 6.85 15.39
C LEU A 183 -8.86 8.17 14.80
N HIS A 184 -8.62 9.15 15.67
CA HIS A 184 -8.17 10.47 15.28
C HIS A 184 -6.96 10.86 16.11
N VAL A 185 -5.93 11.34 15.43
CA VAL A 185 -4.76 11.97 16.03
C VAL A 185 -4.82 13.46 15.68
N PRO A 186 -4.68 14.39 16.63
CA PRO A 186 -4.55 15.80 16.30
C PRO A 186 -3.44 16.02 15.27
N MET A 187 -3.74 16.77 14.22
CA MET A 187 -2.73 17.04 13.17
C MET A 187 -1.52 17.79 13.74
N GLU A 188 -1.71 18.59 14.78
CA GLU A 188 -0.63 19.24 15.51
C GLU A 188 0.34 18.23 16.14
N GLU A 189 -0.17 17.17 16.76
CA GLU A 189 0.67 16.10 17.34
C GLU A 189 1.45 15.37 16.26
N PHE A 190 0.81 15.04 15.14
CA PHE A 190 1.49 14.40 14.02
C PHE A 190 2.54 15.34 13.40
N ASN A 191 2.25 16.63 13.21
CA ASN A 191 3.22 17.58 12.71
C ASN A 191 4.40 17.79 13.66
N ASN A 192 4.17 17.75 14.97
CA ASN A 192 5.24 17.78 15.97
C ASN A 192 6.14 16.53 15.86
N LEU A 193 5.55 15.35 15.68
CA LEU A 193 6.28 14.12 15.41
C LEU A 193 7.15 14.27 14.15
N VAL A 194 6.58 14.69 13.03
CA VAL A 194 7.32 14.92 11.77
C VAL A 194 8.48 15.88 11.98
N LYS A 195 8.25 16.99 12.68
CA LYS A 195 9.29 17.98 12.97
C LYS A 195 10.40 17.40 13.86
N GLU A 196 10.05 16.65 14.91
CA GLU A 196 11.00 16.03 15.80
C GLU A 196 11.93 15.08 15.04
N PHE A 197 11.38 14.21 14.21
CA PHE A 197 12.16 13.30 13.37
C PHE A 197 13.00 14.06 12.33
N SER A 198 12.49 15.14 11.74
CA SER A 198 13.23 15.90 10.71
C SER A 198 14.46 16.65 11.21
N VAL A 199 14.57 16.92 12.52
CA VAL A 199 15.68 17.66 13.12
C VAL A 199 16.58 16.78 14.00
N ASN A 200 16.27 15.49 14.15
CA ASN A 200 17.00 14.58 15.03
C ASN A 200 17.45 13.33 14.25
N ASP A 201 18.72 13.35 13.85
CA ASP A 201 19.34 12.24 13.10
C ASP A 201 19.27 10.89 13.85
N GLN A 202 19.30 10.89 15.19
CA GLN A 202 19.19 9.67 15.97
C GLN A 202 17.80 9.03 15.80
N LEU A 203 16.73 9.83 15.87
CA LEU A 203 15.37 9.35 15.66
C LEU A 203 15.17 8.86 14.22
N MET A 204 15.75 9.55 13.23
CA MET A 204 15.72 9.07 11.85
C MET A 204 16.43 7.72 11.68
N ASN A 205 17.58 7.51 12.32
CA ASN A 205 18.28 6.23 12.32
C ASN A 205 17.48 5.13 13.03
N GLU A 206 16.76 5.45 14.11
CA GLU A 206 15.84 4.53 14.78
C GLU A 206 14.69 4.14 13.83
N LEU A 207 14.09 5.12 13.12
CA LEU A 207 13.04 4.87 12.14
C LEU A 207 13.52 3.98 10.98
N ASP A 208 14.77 4.19 10.49
CA ASP A 208 15.39 3.34 9.48
C ASP A 208 15.66 1.92 10.01
N THR A 209 15.93 1.79 11.32
CA THR A 209 16.08 0.48 11.97
C THR A 209 14.76 -0.26 12.10
N LEU A 210 13.66 0.46 12.37
CA LEU A 210 12.31 -0.12 12.43
C LEU A 210 11.83 -0.58 11.06
N PHE A 211 12.20 0.15 10.01
CA PHE A 211 11.79 -0.12 8.62
C PHE A 211 13.01 -0.26 7.69
N PRO A 212 13.80 -1.35 7.83
CA PRO A 212 15.11 -1.48 7.18
C PRO A 212 15.03 -1.86 5.69
N SER A 213 13.82 -2.11 5.17
CA SER A 213 13.62 -2.62 3.81
C SER A 213 12.45 -1.93 3.10
N CYS A 214 12.10 -2.43 1.91
CA CYS A 214 10.97 -1.91 1.14
C CYS A 214 9.59 -2.28 1.73
N TYR A 215 9.49 -3.26 2.65
CA TYR A 215 8.25 -3.56 3.38
C TYR A 215 8.12 -2.66 4.60
N VAL A 216 7.53 -1.49 4.40
CA VAL A 216 7.25 -0.49 5.44
C VAL A 216 5.81 -0.70 5.90
N SER A 217 5.64 -1.40 7.02
CA SER A 217 4.34 -1.72 7.62
C SER A 217 4.49 -1.84 9.14
N VAL A 218 3.48 -1.36 9.86
CA VAL A 218 3.38 -1.55 11.31
C VAL A 218 3.33 -3.03 11.70
N ASP A 219 2.84 -3.89 10.81
CA ASP A 219 2.77 -5.34 11.04
C ASP A 219 4.15 -5.95 11.29
N ARG A 220 5.20 -5.39 10.68
CA ARG A 220 6.59 -5.79 10.94
C ARG A 220 7.01 -5.63 12.40
N LEU A 221 6.42 -4.69 13.11
CA LEU A 221 6.82 -4.33 14.48
C LEU A 221 6.14 -5.22 15.54
N PHE A 222 5.19 -6.07 15.14
CA PHE A 222 4.44 -6.98 16.00
C PHE A 222 4.70 -8.46 15.68
N GLY A 223 5.50 -8.74 14.62
CA GLY A 223 5.83 -10.08 14.15
C GLY A 223 7.03 -10.71 14.85
#